data_330144922f06a378f6dc7d3387a2f521
#
_entry.id   330144922f06a378f6dc7d3387a2f521
#
_cell.length_a   1.000
_cell.length_b   1.000
_cell.length_c   1.000
_cell.angle_alpha   90.00
_cell.angle_beta   90.00
_cell.angle_gamma   90.00
#
_symmetry.space_group_name_H-M   'P 1'
#
loop_
_entity.id
_entity.type
_entity.pdbx_description
1 polymer ?
#
loop_
_entity_poly.entity_id
_entity_poly.type
_entity_poly.pdbx_seq_one_letter_code
_entity_poly.pdbx_strand_id
1 'polypeptide(L)'
;GFVRQRIFRTALLLLRWNLSAVLRSGSLALCVLAPLYAVILGIGLQNTAAMVALSRASLLVEVPFFQFLLDCSITIAQCSILFLLYRRLREGDAVPEDTQNGKPVRAKGRRLLAAVVVGVTLVTIGLSFIYIALPADDELRTMLGGAAPIVTAHRGYSTAAPENTLPAFQLAIDHHSDRAELDVQMTKDGVVMVTHDTSLRRCTGRNANIYDLTFAQVRELDAGRWFSAQYAGTQIPTLEEVLDLCKGKIQLNIEIKPNAATPELEAETVRIIREKGFEKDCVITSQSYETLCKVKELDPEIETGYILALGVGTYYDLPAADFF
;
A
#
# COMPACT_ATOMS: atom_id res chain seq x y z
N GLY A 1 14.35 15.47 43.76
CA GLY A 1 13.98 16.56 42.79
C GLY A 1 15.09 16.82 41.75
N PHE A 2 16.32 17.07 42.19
CA PHE A 2 17.44 17.55 41.33
C PHE A 2 17.93 16.52 40.29
N VAL A 3 18.00 15.25 40.68
CA VAL A 3 18.46 14.16 39.83
C VAL A 3 17.45 13.87 38.71
N ARG A 4 16.12 13.92 38.99
CA ARG A 4 15.05 13.72 38.02
C ARG A 4 15.05 14.83 36.96
N GLN A 5 15.26 16.07 37.33
CA GLN A 5 15.34 17.20 36.42
C GLN A 5 16.56 17.15 35.50
N ARG A 6 17.71 16.66 36.00
CA ARG A 6 18.92 16.50 35.18
C ARG A 6 18.79 15.37 34.15
N ILE A 7 18.12 14.27 34.51
CA ILE A 7 17.84 13.17 33.60
C ILE A 7 16.90 13.63 32.48
N PHE A 8 15.82 14.34 32.85
CA PHE A 8 14.85 14.85 31.90
C PHE A 8 15.49 15.84 30.93
N ARG A 9 16.32 16.77 31.40
CA ARG A 9 17.06 17.71 30.53
C ARG A 9 18.03 17.00 29.58
N THR A 10 18.76 15.99 30.06
CA THR A 10 19.68 15.23 29.20
C THR A 10 18.95 14.41 28.15
N ALA A 11 17.84 13.78 28.52
CA ALA A 11 16.98 13.07 27.57
C ALA A 11 16.38 14.02 26.52
N LEU A 12 15.96 15.22 26.93
CA LEU A 12 15.42 16.24 26.02
C LEU A 12 16.47 16.79 25.05
N LEU A 13 17.72 16.96 25.52
CA LEU A 13 18.85 17.38 24.70
C LEU A 13 19.21 16.30 23.65
N LEU A 14 19.22 15.02 24.05
CA LEU A 14 19.48 13.90 23.16
C LEU A 14 18.35 13.75 22.13
N LEU A 15 17.09 13.93 22.53
CA LEU A 15 15.94 13.93 21.63
C LEU A 15 16.04 15.08 20.61
N ARG A 16 16.39 16.29 21.07
CA ARG A 16 16.61 17.45 20.20
C ARG A 16 17.78 17.22 19.23
N TRP A 17 18.86 16.61 19.68
CA TRP A 17 20.03 16.33 18.85
C TRP A 17 19.72 15.27 17.80
N ASN A 18 19.03 14.18 18.18
CA ASN A 18 18.58 13.16 17.24
C ASN A 18 17.56 13.71 16.24
N LEU A 19 16.58 14.50 16.69
CA LEU A 19 15.61 15.14 15.80
C LEU A 19 16.29 16.10 14.81
N SER A 20 17.30 16.87 15.25
CA SER A 20 18.06 17.76 14.38
C SER A 20 18.99 17.01 13.41
N ALA A 21 19.46 15.81 13.77
CA ALA A 21 20.21 14.94 12.88
C ALA A 21 19.32 14.29 11.81
N VAL A 22 18.15 13.81 12.22
CA VAL A 22 17.12 13.27 11.29
C VAL A 22 16.63 14.35 10.33
N LEU A 23 16.37 15.57 10.80
CA LEU A 23 15.96 16.69 9.95
C LEU A 23 17.06 17.12 8.98
N ARG A 24 18.32 17.07 9.40
CA ARG A 24 19.47 17.38 8.51
C ARG A 24 19.72 16.30 7.47
N SER A 25 19.60 15.01 7.85
CA SER A 25 19.72 13.90 6.90
C SER A 25 18.52 13.86 5.94
N GLY A 26 17.31 14.17 6.42
CA GLY A 26 16.13 14.32 5.57
C GLY A 26 16.24 15.47 4.58
N SER A 27 16.79 16.64 4.98
CA SER A 27 17.03 17.75 4.06
C SER A 27 18.16 17.46 3.07
N LEU A 28 19.20 16.69 3.45
CA LEU A 28 20.25 16.24 2.54
C LEU A 28 19.70 15.24 1.52
N ALA A 29 18.85 14.30 1.95
CA ALA A 29 18.14 13.36 1.07
C ALA A 29 17.23 14.11 0.09
N LEU A 30 16.48 15.11 0.53
CA LEU A 30 15.67 15.97 -0.33
C LEU A 30 16.52 16.75 -1.35
N CYS A 31 17.67 17.28 -0.95
CA CYS A 31 18.58 18.01 -1.86
C CYS A 31 19.20 17.11 -2.93
N VAL A 32 19.38 15.81 -2.66
CA VAL A 32 19.91 14.84 -3.63
C VAL A 32 18.79 14.22 -4.47
N LEU A 33 17.66 13.89 -3.86
CA LEU A 33 16.56 13.22 -4.52
C LEU A 33 15.66 14.15 -5.33
N ALA A 34 15.46 15.42 -4.91
CA ALA A 34 14.62 16.36 -5.63
C ALA A 34 15.12 16.68 -7.06
N PRO A 35 16.43 16.89 -7.32
CA PRO A 35 16.95 17.03 -8.68
C PRO A 35 16.80 15.74 -9.50
N LEU A 36 17.01 14.58 -8.89
CA LEU A 36 16.81 13.28 -9.52
C LEU A 36 15.35 13.09 -9.92
N TYR A 37 14.41 13.41 -9.04
CA TYR A 37 12.97 13.41 -9.32
C TYR A 37 12.58 14.39 -10.42
N ALA A 38 13.17 15.58 -10.44
CA ALA A 38 12.92 16.56 -11.50
C ALA A 38 13.40 16.07 -12.89
N VAL A 39 14.54 15.38 -12.94
CA VAL A 39 15.05 14.73 -14.17
C VAL A 39 14.13 13.58 -14.58
N ILE A 40 13.70 12.75 -13.64
CA ILE A 40 12.78 11.63 -13.86
C ILE A 40 11.43 12.12 -14.37
N LEU A 41 10.86 13.18 -13.76
CA LEU A 41 9.64 13.84 -14.23
C LEU A 41 9.81 14.44 -15.64
N GLY A 42 10.96 15.06 -15.93
CA GLY A 42 11.26 15.61 -17.24
C GLY A 42 11.33 14.57 -18.36
N ILE A 43 11.88 13.38 -18.06
CA ILE A 43 11.94 12.24 -19.00
C ILE A 43 10.57 11.57 -19.11
N GLY A 44 9.80 11.51 -18.03
CA GLY A 44 8.54 10.77 -17.94
C GLY A 44 7.36 11.44 -18.63
N LEU A 45 7.40 12.77 -18.82
CA LEU A 45 6.38 13.49 -19.61
C LEU A 45 6.35 13.06 -21.09
N GLN A 46 7.35 12.30 -21.54
CA GLN A 46 7.44 11.78 -22.91
C GLN A 46 7.15 10.27 -23.03
N ASN A 47 7.08 9.51 -21.92
CA ASN A 47 6.86 8.05 -21.98
C ASN A 47 6.28 7.48 -20.65
N THR A 48 4.97 7.25 -20.61
CA THR A 48 4.23 6.79 -19.43
C THR A 48 4.66 5.42 -18.92
N ALA A 49 5.06 4.49 -19.78
CA ALA A 49 5.51 3.15 -19.38
C ALA A 49 6.88 3.19 -18.65
N ALA A 50 7.79 4.05 -19.12
CA ALA A 50 9.08 4.28 -18.46
C ALA A 50 8.90 4.94 -17.09
N MET A 51 7.88 5.79 -16.91
CA MET A 51 7.54 6.44 -15.64
C MET A 51 7.08 5.44 -14.57
N VAL A 52 6.21 4.49 -14.94
CA VAL A 52 5.72 3.47 -14.02
C VAL A 52 6.84 2.54 -13.58
N ALA A 53 7.70 2.11 -14.52
CA ALA A 53 8.87 1.28 -14.19
C ALA A 53 9.86 2.02 -13.29
N LEU A 54 10.09 3.32 -13.53
CA LEU A 54 11.04 4.14 -12.77
C LEU A 54 10.49 4.51 -11.39
N SER A 55 9.18 4.76 -11.25
CA SER A 55 8.53 4.99 -9.94
C SER A 55 8.53 3.73 -9.08
N ARG A 56 8.37 2.55 -9.67
CA ARG A 56 8.52 1.26 -8.96
C ARG A 56 9.96 1.02 -8.53
N ALA A 57 10.93 1.32 -9.39
CA ALA A 57 12.35 1.21 -9.06
C ALA A 57 12.76 2.20 -7.95
N SER A 58 12.24 3.44 -7.96
CA SER A 58 12.52 4.43 -6.90
C SER A 58 11.94 3.99 -5.55
N LEU A 59 10.72 3.47 -5.50
CA LEU A 59 10.11 2.93 -4.28
C LEU A 59 10.90 1.75 -3.71
N LEU A 60 11.42 0.87 -4.56
CA LEU A 60 12.26 -0.27 -4.16
C LEU A 60 13.59 0.17 -3.52
N VAL A 61 14.10 1.35 -3.87
CA VAL A 61 15.33 1.91 -3.30
C VAL A 61 15.03 2.82 -2.11
N GLU A 62 13.97 3.62 -2.17
CA GLU A 62 13.65 4.61 -1.14
C GLU A 62 13.18 3.97 0.17
N VAL A 63 12.27 2.99 0.12
CA VAL A 63 11.74 2.35 1.32
C VAL A 63 12.85 1.64 2.12
N PRO A 64 13.72 0.80 1.53
CA PRO A 64 14.85 0.20 2.24
C PRO A 64 15.86 1.23 2.72
N PHE A 65 16.10 2.31 1.98
CA PHE A 65 17.01 3.37 2.39
C PHE A 65 16.49 4.15 3.61
N PHE A 66 15.21 4.52 3.64
CA PHE A 66 14.59 5.13 4.81
C PHE A 66 14.54 4.18 6.01
N GLN A 67 14.26 2.90 5.78
CA GLN A 67 14.31 1.88 6.82
C GLN A 67 15.73 1.76 7.40
N PHE A 68 16.74 1.68 6.56
CA PHE A 68 18.15 1.67 6.96
C PHE A 68 18.54 2.90 7.80
N LEU A 69 18.11 4.11 7.40
CA LEU A 69 18.34 5.33 8.18
C LEU A 69 17.65 5.31 9.54
N LEU A 70 16.42 4.77 9.58
CA LEU A 70 15.67 4.61 10.82
C LEU A 70 16.38 3.62 11.77
N ASP A 71 16.80 2.47 11.26
CA ASP A 71 17.52 1.44 12.03
C ASP A 71 18.86 1.95 12.55
N CYS A 72 19.61 2.71 11.75
CA CYS A 72 20.83 3.41 12.20
C CYS A 72 20.52 4.39 13.32
N SER A 73 19.43 5.15 13.21
CA SER A 73 19.04 6.15 14.22
C SER A 73 18.63 5.48 15.54
N ILE A 74 17.90 4.38 15.49
CA ILE A 74 17.50 3.56 16.64
C ILE A 74 18.75 2.95 17.30
N THR A 75 19.67 2.41 16.52
CA THR A 75 20.92 1.81 17.01
C THR A 75 21.79 2.85 17.73
N ILE A 76 21.94 4.06 17.16
CA ILE A 76 22.68 5.17 17.78
C ILE A 76 22.01 5.59 19.09
N ALA A 77 20.67 5.65 19.14
CA ALA A 77 19.92 5.98 20.35
C ALA A 77 20.14 4.90 21.45
N GLN A 78 20.07 3.62 21.10
CA GLN A 78 20.32 2.49 22.00
C GLN A 78 21.75 2.51 22.55
N CYS A 79 22.76 2.72 21.69
CA CYS A 79 24.16 2.85 22.10
C CYS A 79 24.37 4.05 23.04
N SER A 80 23.69 5.17 22.78
CA SER A 80 23.74 6.36 23.61
C SER A 80 23.15 6.12 25.00
N ILE A 81 22.02 5.41 25.08
CA ILE A 81 21.37 5.02 26.34
C ILE A 81 22.28 4.07 27.15
N LEU A 82 22.84 3.04 26.50
CA LEU A 82 23.77 2.08 27.12
C LEU A 82 25.03 2.78 27.63
N PHE A 83 25.58 3.73 26.87
CA PHE A 83 26.72 4.54 27.30
C PHE A 83 26.41 5.41 28.52
N LEU A 84 25.21 6.02 28.56
CA LEU A 84 24.77 6.83 29.71
C LEU A 84 24.52 5.97 30.94
N LEU A 85 23.93 4.78 30.80
CA LEU A 85 23.77 3.80 31.88
C LEU A 85 25.13 3.32 32.42
N TYR A 86 26.05 2.97 31.52
CA TYR A 86 27.41 2.57 31.86
C TYR A 86 28.16 3.70 32.63
N ARG A 87 28.06 4.94 32.15
CA ARG A 87 28.64 6.10 32.80
C ARG A 87 28.06 6.32 34.21
N ARG A 88 26.76 6.08 34.39
CA ARG A 88 26.07 6.23 35.68
C ARG A 88 26.43 5.15 36.69
N LEU A 89 26.50 3.90 36.23
CA LEU A 89 26.99 2.77 37.07
C LEU A 89 28.44 3.00 37.51
N ARG A 90 29.25 3.67 36.67
CA ARG A 90 30.64 4.02 36.99
C ARG A 90 30.77 5.18 37.97
N GLU A 91 29.89 6.20 37.91
CA GLU A 91 29.93 7.38 38.80
C GLU A 91 29.28 7.10 40.18
N GLY A 92 28.49 5.99 40.30
CA GLY A 92 27.85 5.56 41.56
C GLY A 92 28.71 4.68 42.46
N ASP A 93 29.73 4.02 41.91
CA ASP A 93 30.68 3.22 42.68
C ASP A 93 31.92 4.06 42.98
N ALA A 94 31.90 4.78 44.10
CA ALA A 94 33.13 5.23 44.77
C ALA A 94 33.87 3.98 45.27
N VAL A 95 34.68 3.37 44.42
CA VAL A 95 35.60 2.31 44.80
C VAL A 95 36.72 2.97 45.63
N PRO A 96 37.02 2.48 46.84
CA PRO A 96 38.17 2.94 47.61
C PRO A 96 39.45 2.73 46.79
N GLU A 97 40.33 3.72 46.79
CA GLU A 97 41.69 3.62 46.24
C GLU A 97 42.45 2.52 46.96
N ASP A 98 42.64 1.38 46.35
CA ASP A 98 43.72 0.46 46.72
C ASP A 98 44.94 0.81 45.89
N THR A 99 45.88 1.51 46.56
CA THR A 99 47.06 2.11 45.97
C THR A 99 48.25 1.16 45.92
N GLN A 100 48.11 -0.11 45.51
CA GLN A 100 49.30 -0.97 45.44
C GLN A 100 49.58 -1.78 44.17
N ASN A 101 48.78 -1.76 43.17
CA ASN A 101 49.20 -2.42 41.90
C ASN A 101 48.57 -1.76 40.68
N GLY A 102 49.27 -0.80 40.11
CA GLY A 102 48.89 -0.06 38.94
C GLY A 102 48.87 -0.87 37.63
N LYS A 103 47.87 -1.72 37.43
CA LYS A 103 47.56 -2.27 36.11
C LYS A 103 46.11 -2.00 35.75
N PRO A 104 45.85 -1.38 34.61
CA PRO A 104 44.50 -0.96 34.25
C PRO A 104 43.61 -2.16 33.82
N VAL A 105 42.89 -2.74 34.78
CA VAL A 105 41.76 -3.68 34.50
C VAL A 105 40.71 -3.00 33.65
N ARG A 106 40.71 -1.68 33.61
CA ARG A 106 39.75 -0.81 32.90
C ARG A 106 39.78 -0.89 31.36
N ALA A 107 40.91 -1.25 30.75
CA ALA A 107 41.02 -1.22 29.28
C ALA A 107 40.38 -2.44 28.61
N LYS A 108 40.36 -3.61 29.25
CA LYS A 108 39.82 -4.85 28.72
C LYS A 108 38.27 -4.81 28.61
N GLY A 109 37.59 -4.33 29.64
CA GLY A 109 36.12 -4.22 29.64
C GLY A 109 35.59 -3.24 28.60
N ARG A 110 36.28 -2.09 28.42
CA ARG A 110 35.89 -1.10 27.37
C ARG A 110 36.09 -1.63 25.96
N ARG A 111 37.18 -2.38 25.72
CA ARG A 111 37.44 -3.02 24.42
C ARG A 111 36.42 -4.13 24.12
N LEU A 112 36.07 -4.94 25.12
CA LEU A 112 35.06 -5.99 24.99
C LEU A 112 33.68 -5.39 24.69
N LEU A 113 33.25 -4.36 25.43
CA LEU A 113 31.97 -3.69 25.18
C LEU A 113 31.92 -3.06 23.76
N ALA A 114 33.00 -2.37 23.37
CA ALA A 114 33.09 -1.81 22.02
C ALA A 114 33.06 -2.90 20.95
N ALA A 115 33.73 -4.02 21.16
CA ALA A 115 33.70 -5.16 20.22
C ALA A 115 32.30 -5.80 20.12
N VAL A 116 31.58 -5.93 21.25
CA VAL A 116 30.21 -6.45 21.26
C VAL A 116 29.26 -5.50 20.53
N VAL A 117 29.35 -4.18 20.78
CA VAL A 117 28.51 -3.19 20.09
C VAL A 117 28.78 -3.20 18.59
N VAL A 118 30.03 -3.19 18.16
CA VAL A 118 30.42 -3.26 16.75
C VAL A 118 29.95 -4.59 16.14
N GLY A 119 30.12 -5.71 16.84
CA GLY A 119 29.68 -7.03 16.40
C GLY A 119 28.16 -7.10 16.19
N VAL A 120 27.37 -6.61 17.14
CA VAL A 120 25.91 -6.57 17.03
C VAL A 120 25.48 -5.67 15.85
N THR A 121 26.12 -4.50 15.71
CA THR A 121 25.80 -3.58 14.58
C THR A 121 26.10 -4.23 13.23
N LEU A 122 27.26 -4.90 13.09
CA LEU A 122 27.64 -5.58 11.85
C LEU A 122 26.71 -6.76 11.54
N VAL A 123 26.27 -7.51 12.56
CA VAL A 123 25.30 -8.60 12.40
C VAL A 123 23.95 -8.05 11.96
N THR A 124 23.48 -6.95 12.57
CA THR A 124 22.20 -6.31 12.19
C THR A 124 22.25 -5.80 10.76
N ILE A 125 23.32 -5.10 10.38
CA ILE A 125 23.54 -4.65 8.99
C ILE A 125 23.60 -5.84 8.03
N GLY A 126 24.33 -6.91 8.40
CA GLY A 126 24.43 -8.12 7.58
C GLY A 126 23.09 -8.81 7.38
N LEU A 127 22.28 -8.94 8.43
CA LEU A 127 20.93 -9.51 8.34
C LEU A 127 19.99 -8.64 7.50
N SER A 128 20.08 -7.30 7.62
CA SER A 128 19.31 -6.37 6.77
C SER A 128 19.73 -6.49 5.30
N PHE A 129 21.02 -6.62 5.00
CA PHE A 129 21.50 -6.86 3.64
C PHE A 129 21.06 -8.21 3.08
N ILE A 130 21.09 -9.28 3.88
CA ILE A 130 20.60 -10.61 3.50
C ILE A 130 19.10 -10.52 3.21
N TYR A 131 18.31 -9.84 4.06
CA TYR A 131 16.88 -9.64 3.84
C TYR A 131 16.56 -8.89 2.52
N ILE A 132 17.38 -7.90 2.16
CA ILE A 132 17.23 -7.11 0.92
C ILE A 132 17.73 -7.90 -0.29
N ALA A 133 18.80 -8.69 -0.13
CA ALA A 133 19.47 -9.41 -1.22
C ALA A 133 18.86 -10.79 -1.53
N LEU A 134 18.07 -11.35 -0.62
CA LEU A 134 17.32 -12.56 -0.89
C LEU A 134 16.31 -12.27 -1.99
N PRO A 135 16.33 -12.99 -3.12
CA PRO A 135 15.24 -12.92 -4.08
C PRO A 135 13.93 -13.17 -3.31
N ALA A 136 12.89 -12.45 -3.68
CA ALA A 136 11.56 -12.61 -3.11
C ALA A 136 11.00 -13.98 -3.55
N ASP A 137 11.62 -15.07 -3.09
CA ASP A 137 11.09 -16.41 -3.22
C ASP A 137 9.86 -16.50 -2.34
N ASP A 138 8.70 -16.68 -2.96
CA ASP A 138 7.39 -16.78 -2.28
C ASP A 138 7.40 -17.86 -1.20
N GLU A 139 8.20 -18.90 -1.35
CA GLU A 139 8.35 -20.00 -0.40
C GLU A 139 9.03 -19.55 0.90
N LEU A 140 10.07 -18.72 0.82
CA LEU A 140 10.79 -18.20 2.00
C LEU A 140 9.96 -17.13 2.72
N ARG A 141 9.20 -16.29 1.99
CA ARG A 141 8.27 -15.33 2.57
C ARG A 141 7.16 -16.03 3.34
N THR A 142 6.61 -17.11 2.79
CA THR A 142 5.58 -17.92 3.44
C THR A 142 6.12 -18.60 4.70
N MET A 143 7.35 -19.11 4.70
CA MET A 143 8.01 -19.68 5.88
C MET A 143 8.30 -18.64 6.98
N LEU A 144 8.53 -17.38 6.61
CA LEU A 144 8.75 -16.27 7.56
C LEU A 144 7.44 -15.63 8.05
N GLY A 145 6.28 -16.22 7.72
CA GLY A 145 4.95 -15.78 8.17
C GLY A 145 4.37 -14.59 7.40
N GLY A 146 4.95 -14.25 6.25
CA GLY A 146 4.40 -13.27 5.32
C GLY A 146 3.58 -13.95 4.24
N ALA A 147 2.27 -13.76 4.19
CA ALA A 147 1.47 -14.12 3.03
C ALA A 147 2.01 -13.38 1.78
N ALA A 148 2.08 -14.05 0.64
CA ALA A 148 2.41 -13.39 -0.61
C ALA A 148 1.41 -12.25 -0.87
N PRO A 149 1.85 -11.05 -1.30
CA PRO A 149 0.93 -9.97 -1.60
C PRO A 149 0.03 -10.36 -2.77
N ILE A 150 -1.27 -10.16 -2.62
CA ILE A 150 -2.24 -10.33 -3.70
C ILE A 150 -2.06 -9.18 -4.69
N VAL A 151 -1.77 -9.50 -5.95
CA VAL A 151 -1.64 -8.52 -7.03
C VAL A 151 -3.02 -8.27 -7.64
N THR A 152 -3.57 -7.07 -7.43
CA THR A 152 -4.86 -6.66 -7.99
C THR A 152 -4.66 -5.73 -9.17
N ALA A 153 -5.19 -6.10 -10.34
CA ALA A 153 -5.20 -5.28 -11.54
C ALA A 153 -6.33 -4.24 -11.46
N HIS A 154 -5.99 -2.97 -11.23
CA HIS A 154 -6.94 -1.89 -11.04
C HIS A 154 -7.71 -1.55 -12.32
N ARG A 155 -9.05 -1.69 -12.30
CA ARG A 155 -9.98 -1.56 -13.45
C ARG A 155 -9.61 -2.49 -14.60
N GLY A 156 -9.19 -3.74 -14.28
CA GLY A 156 -8.47 -4.61 -15.18
C GLY A 156 -7.04 -4.14 -15.40
N TYR A 157 -6.37 -4.58 -16.46
CA TYR A 157 -5.01 -4.12 -16.78
C TYR A 157 -5.05 -2.75 -17.48
N SER A 158 -5.53 -1.73 -16.75
CA SER A 158 -5.85 -0.40 -17.27
C SER A 158 -4.64 0.41 -17.79
N THR A 159 -3.41 -0.06 -17.55
CA THR A 159 -2.20 0.57 -18.12
C THR A 159 -1.94 0.15 -19.58
N ALA A 160 -2.55 -0.94 -20.06
CA ALA A 160 -2.33 -1.48 -21.40
C ALA A 160 -3.63 -1.59 -22.25
N ALA A 161 -4.80 -1.47 -21.61
CA ALA A 161 -6.11 -1.46 -22.26
C ALA A 161 -7.03 -0.42 -21.61
N PRO A 162 -8.13 0.00 -22.28
CA PRO A 162 -9.07 0.94 -21.69
C PRO A 162 -9.69 0.36 -20.41
N GLU A 163 -9.67 1.14 -19.34
CA GLU A 163 -10.15 0.76 -18.01
C GLU A 163 -11.59 0.21 -18.04
N ASN A 164 -11.90 -0.73 -17.15
CA ASN A 164 -13.25 -1.27 -16.98
C ASN A 164 -13.86 -1.86 -18.26
N THR A 165 -13.03 -2.46 -19.13
CA THR A 165 -13.48 -3.10 -20.37
C THR A 165 -13.03 -4.56 -20.44
N LEU A 166 -13.74 -5.37 -21.24
CA LEU A 166 -13.37 -6.79 -21.42
C LEU A 166 -11.92 -6.99 -21.88
N PRO A 167 -11.35 -6.19 -22.81
CA PRO A 167 -9.92 -6.25 -23.11
C PRO A 167 -8.99 -6.04 -21.92
N ALA A 168 -9.34 -5.12 -21.00
CA ALA A 168 -8.52 -4.89 -19.80
C ALA A 168 -8.58 -6.07 -18.84
N PHE A 169 -9.71 -6.70 -18.65
CA PHE A 169 -9.86 -7.91 -17.83
C PHE A 169 -9.16 -9.12 -18.48
N GLN A 170 -9.27 -9.27 -19.81
CA GLN A 170 -8.54 -10.33 -20.50
C GLN A 170 -7.03 -10.19 -20.32
N LEU A 171 -6.48 -8.98 -20.42
CA LEU A 171 -5.06 -8.74 -20.16
C LEU A 171 -4.67 -9.00 -18.70
N ALA A 172 -5.55 -8.71 -17.72
CA ALA A 172 -5.30 -9.06 -16.33
C ALA A 172 -5.17 -10.58 -16.13
N ILE A 173 -6.02 -11.36 -16.81
CA ILE A 173 -5.95 -12.83 -16.84
C ILE A 173 -4.64 -13.30 -17.52
N ASP A 174 -4.33 -12.78 -18.71
CA ASP A 174 -3.16 -13.18 -19.51
C ASP A 174 -1.83 -12.87 -18.78
N HIS A 175 -1.82 -11.83 -17.94
CA HIS A 175 -0.68 -11.44 -17.11
C HIS A 175 -0.69 -12.06 -15.70
N HIS A 176 -1.58 -13.03 -15.46
CA HIS A 176 -1.64 -13.80 -14.21
C HIS A 176 -1.76 -12.93 -12.96
N SER A 177 -2.55 -11.86 -13.02
CA SER A 177 -2.93 -11.11 -11.81
C SER A 177 -3.78 -12.02 -10.91
N ASP A 178 -3.59 -11.95 -9.60
CA ASP A 178 -4.39 -12.76 -8.65
C ASP A 178 -5.84 -12.32 -8.65
N ARG A 179 -6.07 -11.00 -8.78
CA ARG A 179 -7.38 -10.38 -8.75
C ARG A 179 -7.46 -9.24 -9.77
N ALA A 180 -8.64 -9.01 -10.34
CA ALA A 180 -8.94 -7.79 -11.07
C ALA A 180 -9.95 -6.95 -10.28
N GLU A 181 -9.74 -5.66 -10.22
CA GLU A 181 -10.70 -4.73 -9.62
C GLU A 181 -11.56 -4.11 -10.72
N LEU A 182 -12.80 -3.81 -10.40
CA LEU A 182 -13.79 -3.17 -11.28
C LEU A 182 -14.78 -2.32 -10.48
N ASP A 183 -15.35 -1.33 -11.15
CA ASP A 183 -16.36 -0.42 -10.60
C ASP A 183 -17.73 -0.70 -11.21
N VAL A 184 -18.77 -0.80 -10.39
CA VAL A 184 -20.14 -1.00 -10.88
C VAL A 184 -21.03 0.19 -10.63
N GLN A 185 -21.84 0.50 -11.65
CA GLN A 185 -22.91 1.48 -11.63
C GLN A 185 -24.11 0.94 -12.42
N MET A 186 -25.25 1.61 -12.36
CA MET A 186 -26.50 1.13 -12.95
C MET A 186 -27.06 2.11 -13.97
N THR A 187 -27.58 1.58 -15.06
CA THR A 187 -28.34 2.34 -16.08
C THR A 187 -29.73 2.72 -15.58
N LYS A 188 -30.40 3.62 -16.34
CA LYS A 188 -31.77 4.05 -16.07
C LYS A 188 -32.78 2.89 -16.04
N ASP A 189 -32.55 1.86 -16.82
CA ASP A 189 -33.42 0.65 -16.96
C ASP A 189 -32.93 -0.53 -16.12
N GLY A 190 -32.04 -0.27 -15.12
CA GLY A 190 -31.68 -1.23 -14.06
C GLY A 190 -30.58 -2.22 -14.44
N VAL A 191 -29.81 -2.02 -15.51
CA VAL A 191 -28.70 -2.90 -15.89
C VAL A 191 -27.42 -2.46 -15.19
N VAL A 192 -26.73 -3.40 -14.53
CA VAL A 192 -25.44 -3.14 -13.86
C VAL A 192 -24.31 -3.13 -14.89
N MET A 193 -23.68 -1.98 -15.06
CA MET A 193 -22.59 -1.74 -15.99
C MET A 193 -21.26 -1.55 -15.25
N VAL A 194 -20.16 -1.88 -15.92
CA VAL A 194 -18.81 -1.75 -15.35
C VAL A 194 -18.18 -0.47 -15.84
N THR A 195 -18.18 0.57 -14.98
CA THR A 195 -17.63 1.89 -15.27
C THR A 195 -17.33 2.67 -13.99
N HIS A 196 -16.22 3.42 -13.96
CA HIS A 196 -15.80 4.16 -12.78
C HIS A 196 -16.60 5.45 -12.58
N ASP A 197 -16.62 6.32 -13.59
CA ASP A 197 -17.23 7.65 -13.45
C ASP A 197 -18.73 7.57 -13.67
N THR A 198 -19.50 8.31 -12.87
CA THR A 198 -20.92 8.52 -13.12
C THR A 198 -21.15 9.19 -14.49
N SER A 199 -20.31 10.16 -14.85
CA SER A 199 -20.33 10.82 -16.14
C SER A 199 -19.52 10.03 -17.18
N LEU A 200 -20.16 9.65 -18.28
CA LEU A 200 -19.53 8.87 -19.35
C LEU A 200 -18.62 9.72 -20.27
N ARG A 201 -18.47 11.02 -19.96
CA ARG A 201 -17.73 11.96 -20.82
C ARG A 201 -16.27 11.59 -20.99
N ARG A 202 -15.57 11.18 -19.94
CA ARG A 202 -14.12 10.92 -19.98
C ARG A 202 -13.78 9.74 -20.88
N CYS A 203 -14.51 8.64 -20.75
CA CYS A 203 -14.19 7.40 -21.45
C CYS A 203 -14.90 7.25 -22.81
N THR A 204 -16.00 8.00 -23.05
CA THR A 204 -16.78 7.83 -24.29
C THR A 204 -16.98 9.14 -25.07
N GLY A 205 -16.66 10.29 -24.48
CA GLY A 205 -17.00 11.59 -25.02
C GLY A 205 -18.47 12.01 -24.84
N ARG A 206 -19.36 11.11 -24.38
CA ARG A 206 -20.77 11.38 -24.16
C ARG A 206 -20.99 12.19 -22.90
N ASN A 207 -21.54 13.40 -23.02
CA ASN A 207 -21.89 14.23 -21.88
C ASN A 207 -23.25 13.82 -21.31
N ALA A 208 -23.27 12.72 -20.57
CA ALA A 208 -24.44 12.19 -19.86
C ALA A 208 -23.98 11.35 -18.68
N ASN A 209 -24.84 11.18 -17.67
CA ASN A 209 -24.59 10.25 -16.58
C ASN A 209 -25.12 8.86 -16.94
N ILE A 210 -24.51 7.82 -16.39
CA ILE A 210 -24.88 6.43 -16.65
C ILE A 210 -26.36 6.16 -16.31
N TYR A 211 -26.86 6.68 -15.20
CA TYR A 211 -28.23 6.50 -14.73
C TYR A 211 -29.28 7.31 -15.53
N ASP A 212 -28.86 8.19 -16.44
CA ASP A 212 -29.77 8.92 -17.35
C ASP A 212 -30.01 8.15 -18.65
N LEU A 213 -29.19 7.14 -18.95
CA LEU A 213 -29.21 6.37 -20.18
C LEU A 213 -29.73 4.94 -19.96
N THR A 214 -30.44 4.40 -20.95
CA THR A 214 -30.77 2.98 -20.98
C THR A 214 -29.57 2.13 -21.41
N PHE A 215 -29.60 0.84 -21.09
CA PHE A 215 -28.59 -0.13 -21.53
C PHE A 215 -28.33 -0.02 -23.04
N ALA A 216 -29.37 0.01 -23.85
CA ALA A 216 -29.23 0.13 -25.29
C ALA A 216 -28.44 1.37 -25.73
N GLN A 217 -28.68 2.53 -25.06
CA GLN A 217 -27.96 3.78 -25.34
C GLN A 217 -26.51 3.72 -24.90
N VAL A 218 -26.21 3.05 -23.76
CA VAL A 218 -24.82 2.87 -23.26
C VAL A 218 -24.04 1.95 -24.20
N ARG A 219 -24.67 0.92 -24.77
CA ARG A 219 -24.03 -0.05 -25.69
C ARG A 219 -23.64 0.55 -27.05
N GLU A 220 -24.19 1.70 -27.42
CA GLU A 220 -23.78 2.45 -28.62
C GLU A 220 -22.48 3.25 -28.44
N LEU A 221 -21.99 3.42 -27.19
CA LEU A 221 -20.86 4.25 -26.90
C LEU A 221 -19.53 3.51 -27.09
N ASP A 222 -18.52 4.23 -27.58
CA ASP A 222 -17.14 3.74 -27.74
C ASP A 222 -16.32 4.12 -26.50
N ALA A 223 -16.04 3.12 -25.66
CA ALA A 223 -15.23 3.27 -24.44
C ALA A 223 -13.76 2.93 -24.65
N GLY A 224 -13.31 2.67 -25.87
CA GLY A 224 -11.93 2.28 -26.15
C GLY A 224 -11.11 3.31 -26.91
N ARG A 225 -11.72 4.07 -27.79
CA ARG A 225 -11.05 5.03 -28.71
C ARG A 225 -10.24 6.11 -27.96
N TRP A 226 -10.71 6.55 -26.81
CA TRP A 226 -10.01 7.55 -25.98
C TRP A 226 -8.64 7.05 -25.49
N PHE A 227 -8.50 5.74 -25.29
CA PHE A 227 -7.26 5.11 -24.85
C PHE A 227 -6.30 4.91 -26.03
N SER A 228 -6.77 4.27 -27.10
CA SER A 228 -6.00 4.03 -28.33
C SER A 228 -6.92 3.66 -29.50
N ALA A 229 -6.53 4.00 -30.71
CA ALA A 229 -7.26 3.67 -31.93
C ALA A 229 -7.45 2.15 -32.12
N GLN A 230 -6.56 1.31 -31.59
CA GLN A 230 -6.68 -0.16 -31.66
C GLN A 230 -7.87 -0.71 -30.86
N TYR A 231 -8.35 0.04 -29.87
CA TYR A 231 -9.52 -0.32 -29.04
C TYR A 231 -10.80 0.39 -29.48
N ALA A 232 -10.79 1.09 -30.63
CA ALA A 232 -11.99 1.76 -31.13
C ALA A 232 -13.15 0.75 -31.29
N GLY A 233 -14.33 1.15 -30.82
CA GLY A 233 -15.53 0.30 -30.81
C GLY A 233 -15.65 -0.62 -29.58
N THR A 234 -14.74 -0.55 -28.63
CA THR A 234 -14.89 -1.25 -27.36
C THR A 234 -16.08 -0.69 -26.58
N GLN A 235 -16.98 -1.56 -26.16
CA GLN A 235 -18.18 -1.18 -25.41
C GLN A 235 -17.94 -1.21 -23.92
N ILE A 236 -18.75 -0.47 -23.15
CA ILE A 236 -18.85 -0.61 -21.70
C ILE A 236 -19.52 -1.97 -21.41
N PRO A 237 -18.89 -2.90 -20.67
CA PRO A 237 -19.47 -4.21 -20.41
C PRO A 237 -20.51 -4.16 -19.29
N THR A 238 -21.40 -5.14 -19.26
CA THR A 238 -22.22 -5.43 -18.09
C THR A 238 -21.40 -6.20 -17.03
N LEU A 239 -21.90 -6.24 -15.81
CA LEU A 239 -21.29 -7.06 -14.76
C LEU A 239 -21.30 -8.54 -15.14
N GLU A 240 -22.42 -9.04 -15.71
CA GLU A 240 -22.54 -10.43 -16.16
C GLU A 240 -21.48 -10.81 -17.19
N GLU A 241 -21.21 -9.92 -18.17
CA GLU A 241 -20.19 -10.17 -19.21
C GLU A 241 -18.79 -10.30 -18.60
N VAL A 242 -18.48 -9.47 -17.57
CA VAL A 242 -17.18 -9.54 -16.87
C VAL A 242 -17.09 -10.80 -16.02
N LEU A 243 -18.14 -11.16 -15.28
CA LEU A 243 -18.19 -12.39 -14.49
C LEU A 243 -18.02 -13.63 -15.38
N ASP A 244 -18.70 -13.68 -16.55
CA ASP A 244 -18.56 -14.78 -17.50
C ASP A 244 -17.13 -14.90 -18.06
N LEU A 245 -16.47 -13.79 -18.35
CA LEU A 245 -15.09 -13.76 -18.80
C LEU A 245 -14.11 -14.28 -17.73
N CYS A 246 -14.31 -13.84 -16.48
CA CYS A 246 -13.38 -14.05 -15.37
C CYS A 246 -13.57 -15.39 -14.65
N LYS A 247 -14.73 -16.03 -14.77
CA LYS A 247 -15.09 -17.25 -14.05
C LYS A 247 -14.05 -18.36 -14.18
N GLY A 248 -13.52 -18.80 -13.01
CA GLY A 248 -12.49 -19.84 -12.92
C GLY A 248 -11.12 -19.45 -13.46
N LYS A 249 -10.87 -18.16 -13.74
CA LYS A 249 -9.60 -17.67 -14.28
C LYS A 249 -8.92 -16.63 -13.36
N ILE A 250 -9.70 -15.75 -12.71
CA ILE A 250 -9.20 -14.68 -11.87
C ILE A 250 -10.27 -14.29 -10.84
N GLN A 251 -9.86 -13.93 -9.63
CA GLN A 251 -10.77 -13.36 -8.63
C GLN A 251 -11.11 -11.90 -8.95
N LEU A 252 -12.21 -11.40 -8.40
CA LEU A 252 -12.65 -10.04 -8.61
C LEU A 252 -12.76 -9.24 -7.30
N ASN A 253 -12.39 -7.95 -7.37
CA ASN A 253 -12.74 -6.93 -6.39
C ASN A 253 -13.78 -6.01 -7.05
N ILE A 254 -15.02 -6.06 -6.60
CA ILE A 254 -16.15 -5.33 -7.20
C ILE A 254 -16.44 -4.10 -6.33
N GLU A 255 -16.02 -2.90 -6.78
CA GLU A 255 -16.36 -1.66 -6.09
C GLU A 255 -17.78 -1.21 -6.46
N ILE A 256 -18.69 -1.21 -5.48
CA ILE A 256 -20.03 -0.63 -5.65
C ILE A 256 -19.95 0.88 -5.40
N LYS A 257 -20.35 1.66 -6.43
CA LYS A 257 -20.44 3.12 -6.34
C LYS A 257 -21.91 3.54 -6.16
N PRO A 258 -22.37 3.67 -4.91
CA PRO A 258 -23.78 3.97 -4.63
C PRO A 258 -24.18 5.33 -5.18
N ASN A 259 -25.40 5.42 -5.69
CA ASN A 259 -25.99 6.64 -6.22
C ASN A 259 -27.46 6.72 -5.81
N ALA A 260 -27.91 7.89 -5.37
CA ALA A 260 -29.30 8.10 -5.00
C ALA A 260 -30.31 7.88 -6.15
N ALA A 261 -29.85 7.97 -7.41
CA ALA A 261 -30.68 7.70 -8.59
C ALA A 261 -30.85 6.20 -8.89
N THR A 262 -30.05 5.33 -8.24
CA THR A 262 -30.03 3.87 -8.50
C THR A 262 -29.97 3.11 -7.18
N PRO A 263 -31.01 3.20 -6.32
CA PRO A 263 -31.01 2.64 -4.96
C PRO A 263 -31.00 1.09 -4.95
N GLU A 264 -31.25 0.45 -6.09
CA GLU A 264 -31.27 -1.00 -6.23
C GLU A 264 -29.90 -1.60 -6.63
N LEU A 265 -28.85 -0.76 -6.77
CA LEU A 265 -27.54 -1.19 -7.30
C LEU A 265 -26.92 -2.32 -6.48
N GLU A 266 -26.96 -2.22 -5.14
CA GLU A 266 -26.40 -3.23 -4.24
C GLU A 266 -27.14 -4.56 -4.40
N ALA A 267 -28.47 -4.53 -4.40
CA ALA A 267 -29.31 -5.72 -4.49
C ALA A 267 -29.14 -6.43 -5.85
N GLU A 268 -29.08 -5.67 -6.93
CA GLU A 268 -28.91 -6.21 -8.28
C GLU A 268 -27.49 -6.77 -8.48
N THR A 269 -26.45 -6.10 -7.94
CA THR A 269 -25.07 -6.60 -7.96
C THR A 269 -24.96 -7.95 -7.24
N VAL A 270 -25.49 -8.07 -6.01
CA VAL A 270 -25.48 -9.32 -5.25
C VAL A 270 -26.29 -10.41 -5.96
N ARG A 271 -27.46 -10.08 -6.55
CA ARG A 271 -28.25 -11.02 -7.31
C ARG A 271 -27.47 -11.62 -8.49
N ILE A 272 -26.79 -10.78 -9.27
CA ILE A 272 -25.99 -11.20 -10.42
C ILE A 272 -24.82 -12.10 -9.97
N ILE A 273 -24.10 -11.72 -8.91
CA ILE A 273 -22.99 -12.52 -8.35
C ILE A 273 -23.47 -13.92 -7.99
N ARG A 274 -24.63 -14.05 -7.32
CA ARG A 274 -25.23 -15.33 -6.94
C ARG A 274 -25.66 -16.15 -8.17
N GLU A 275 -26.34 -15.54 -9.11
CA GLU A 275 -26.79 -16.23 -10.34
C GLU A 275 -25.61 -16.78 -11.16
N LYS A 276 -24.47 -16.09 -11.11
CA LYS A 276 -23.24 -16.53 -11.77
C LYS A 276 -22.43 -17.52 -10.91
N GLY A 277 -22.79 -17.70 -9.63
CA GLY A 277 -22.04 -18.54 -8.67
C GLY A 277 -20.61 -18.03 -8.49
N PHE A 278 -20.47 -16.74 -8.19
CA PHE A 278 -19.19 -16.04 -8.09
C PHE A 278 -18.89 -15.59 -6.66
N GLU A 279 -19.71 -15.95 -5.67
CA GLU A 279 -19.67 -15.47 -4.28
C GLU A 279 -18.32 -15.74 -3.60
N LYS A 280 -17.68 -16.87 -3.94
CA LYS A 280 -16.39 -17.28 -3.37
C LYS A 280 -15.17 -16.76 -4.13
N ASP A 281 -15.40 -16.24 -5.33
CA ASP A 281 -14.35 -15.76 -6.23
C ASP A 281 -14.34 -14.22 -6.33
N CYS A 282 -15.14 -13.53 -5.51
CA CYS A 282 -15.11 -12.09 -5.42
C CYS A 282 -15.13 -11.56 -4.00
N VAL A 283 -14.70 -10.31 -3.85
CA VAL A 283 -14.95 -9.46 -2.70
C VAL A 283 -15.70 -8.21 -3.17
N ILE A 284 -16.53 -7.63 -2.32
CA ILE A 284 -17.21 -6.36 -2.61
C ILE A 284 -16.58 -5.26 -1.79
N THR A 285 -16.21 -4.17 -2.46
CA THR A 285 -15.67 -2.98 -1.80
C THR A 285 -16.56 -1.77 -2.04
N SER A 286 -16.53 -0.80 -1.14
CA SER A 286 -17.18 0.50 -1.31
C SER A 286 -16.56 1.56 -0.42
N GLN A 287 -16.67 2.83 -0.84
CA GLN A 287 -16.40 4.00 -0.02
C GLN A 287 -17.59 4.36 0.90
N SER A 288 -18.74 3.67 0.76
CA SER A 288 -19.93 3.82 1.59
C SER A 288 -20.08 2.63 2.52
N TYR A 289 -19.95 2.85 3.82
CA TYR A 289 -20.20 1.81 4.82
C TYR A 289 -21.65 1.31 4.80
N GLU A 290 -22.63 2.19 4.51
CA GLU A 290 -24.05 1.80 4.35
C GLU A 290 -24.22 0.76 3.22
N THR A 291 -23.51 0.91 2.11
CA THR A 291 -23.50 -0.06 1.01
C THR A 291 -23.00 -1.42 1.49
N LEU A 292 -21.93 -1.48 2.29
CA LEU A 292 -21.42 -2.73 2.85
C LEU A 292 -22.43 -3.38 3.82
N CYS A 293 -23.12 -2.59 4.65
CA CYS A 293 -24.20 -3.09 5.50
C CYS A 293 -25.31 -3.75 4.66
N LYS A 294 -25.76 -3.10 3.58
CA LYS A 294 -26.77 -3.66 2.66
C LYS A 294 -26.28 -4.97 2.00
N VAL A 295 -25.02 -5.01 1.57
CA VAL A 295 -24.44 -6.23 1.00
C VAL A 295 -24.45 -7.37 2.02
N LYS A 296 -24.02 -7.12 3.26
CA LYS A 296 -24.03 -8.13 4.34
C LYS A 296 -25.45 -8.58 4.73
N GLU A 297 -26.44 -7.69 4.66
CA GLU A 297 -27.86 -8.07 4.85
C GLU A 297 -28.38 -8.97 3.73
N LEU A 298 -27.95 -8.73 2.48
CA LEU A 298 -28.33 -9.52 1.33
C LEU A 298 -27.59 -10.86 1.29
N ASP A 299 -26.28 -10.83 1.55
CA ASP A 299 -25.43 -12.02 1.55
C ASP A 299 -24.27 -11.89 2.55
N PRO A 300 -24.37 -12.50 3.74
CA PRO A 300 -23.33 -12.42 4.76
C PRO A 300 -22.04 -13.19 4.39
N GLU A 301 -22.09 -14.12 3.42
CA GLU A 301 -20.94 -14.93 3.01
C GLU A 301 -19.99 -14.20 2.06
N ILE A 302 -20.47 -13.16 1.36
CA ILE A 302 -19.62 -12.34 0.49
C ILE A 302 -18.68 -11.48 1.37
N GLU A 303 -17.39 -11.61 1.14
CA GLU A 303 -16.36 -10.80 1.82
C GLU A 303 -16.45 -9.33 1.39
N THR A 304 -16.39 -8.41 2.38
CA THR A 304 -16.57 -6.98 2.12
C THR A 304 -15.41 -6.14 2.63
N GLY A 305 -15.04 -5.11 1.87
CA GLY A 305 -13.95 -4.20 2.22
C GLY A 305 -14.37 -2.74 2.21
N TYR A 306 -13.96 -1.98 3.24
CA TYR A 306 -14.25 -0.56 3.33
C TYR A 306 -13.10 0.29 2.79
N ILE A 307 -13.33 1.01 1.69
CA ILE A 307 -12.32 1.87 1.06
C ILE A 307 -12.23 3.18 1.85
N LEU A 308 -11.08 3.39 2.49
CA LEU A 308 -10.76 4.60 3.24
C LEU A 308 -9.69 5.42 2.53
N ALA A 309 -10.00 6.68 2.21
CA ALA A 309 -9.01 7.62 1.68
C ALA A 309 -8.03 8.09 2.78
N LEU A 310 -8.49 8.14 4.03
CA LEU A 310 -7.71 8.50 5.21
C LEU A 310 -8.30 7.81 6.44
N GLY A 311 -7.53 6.91 7.06
CA GLY A 311 -7.94 6.22 8.29
C GLY A 311 -7.61 7.05 9.54
N VAL A 312 -8.59 7.76 10.09
CA VAL A 312 -8.46 8.49 11.36
C VAL A 312 -9.58 8.05 12.30
N GLY A 313 -9.25 7.53 13.47
CA GLY A 313 -10.22 7.10 14.48
C GLY A 313 -10.40 5.58 14.57
N THR A 314 -11.56 5.12 15.04
CA THR A 314 -11.86 3.70 15.32
C THR A 314 -12.61 3.03 14.16
N TYR A 315 -12.04 3.04 12.97
CA TYR A 315 -12.64 2.44 11.76
C TYR A 315 -12.55 0.90 11.71
N TYR A 316 -11.72 0.29 12.56
CA TYR A 316 -11.49 -1.16 12.64
C TYR A 316 -12.58 -1.92 13.43
N ASP A 317 -13.59 -1.24 13.96
CA ASP A 317 -14.71 -1.84 14.68
C ASP A 317 -16.02 -1.62 13.89
N LEU A 318 -16.00 -2.03 12.62
CA LEU A 318 -17.12 -1.92 11.68
C LEU A 318 -17.54 -3.33 11.23
N PRO A 319 -18.63 -3.91 11.80
CA PRO A 319 -18.99 -5.32 11.59
C PRO A 319 -19.35 -5.69 10.14
N ALA A 320 -19.66 -4.70 9.29
CA ALA A 320 -19.92 -4.93 7.87
C ALA A 320 -18.69 -4.70 6.98
N ALA A 321 -17.49 -4.69 7.55
CA ALA A 321 -16.24 -4.61 6.80
C ALA A 321 -15.28 -5.70 7.30
N ASP A 322 -15.00 -6.67 6.46
CA ASP A 322 -14.08 -7.76 6.79
C ASP A 322 -12.61 -7.31 6.66
N PHE A 323 -12.36 -6.27 5.82
CA PHE A 323 -11.03 -5.66 5.63
C PHE A 323 -11.13 -4.17 5.23
N PHE A 324 -9.94 -3.48 5.21
CA PHE A 324 -9.82 -2.06 4.92
C PHE A 324 -8.71 -1.79 3.90
#